data_2b85eaf0cea6421749281c2ea3d0770c
#
_entry.id   2b85eaf0cea6421749281c2ea3d0770c
#
_cell.length_a   1.000
_cell.length_b   1.000
_cell.length_c   1.000
_cell.angle_alpha   90.00
_cell.angle_beta   90.00
_cell.angle_gamma   90.00
#
_symmetry.space_group_name_H-M   'P 1'
#
loop_
_entity.id
_entity.type
_entity.pdbx_description
1 polymer ?
#
loop_
_entity_poly.entity_id
_entity_poly.type
_entity_poly.pdbx_seq_one_letter_code
_entity_poly.pdbx_strand_id
1 'polypeptide(L)'
;MPENPAKARRDELVAMYHEVHECRKCPLGSVRANAVFGMGNADADLMFVGEAPGAEEDRQGKPFVGRAGKLLDELLAEIGMERRRDAWICNILKCRPPGNRDPQPEEIEACKPYLMRQVQLIEPRVICTLGNFATKLLTGSSTGITRVRGRPQEREVAGLPVTLYPLFHPAAALRTPAVLEQLRQDFAGIPELVRRERHEADEPDLAMAGTPGPPDLSQLDLFAG
;
A
#
# COMPACT_ATOMS: atom_id res chain seq x y z
N MET A 1 -7.63 -30.25 -9.82
CA MET A 1 -8.29 -28.94 -9.94
C MET A 1 -7.22 -27.89 -9.72
N PRO A 2 -7.00 -26.91 -10.62
CA PRO A 2 -6.08 -25.82 -10.31
C PRO A 2 -6.57 -25.11 -9.05
N GLU A 3 -5.67 -24.89 -8.09
CA GLU A 3 -5.98 -24.13 -6.87
C GLU A 3 -6.42 -22.72 -7.27
N ASN A 4 -7.47 -22.21 -6.60
CA ASN A 4 -7.93 -20.84 -6.82
C ASN A 4 -6.83 -19.86 -6.35
N PRO A 5 -6.22 -19.05 -7.25
CA PRO A 5 -5.10 -18.18 -6.90
C PRO A 5 -5.42 -17.22 -5.74
N ALA A 6 -6.65 -16.70 -5.68
CA ALA A 6 -7.09 -15.82 -4.60
C ALA A 6 -7.14 -16.54 -3.25
N LYS A 7 -7.54 -17.82 -3.24
CA LYS A 7 -7.50 -18.64 -2.02
C LYS A 7 -6.07 -18.85 -1.56
N ALA A 8 -5.16 -19.23 -2.47
CA ALA A 8 -3.75 -19.44 -2.14
C ALA A 8 -3.10 -18.18 -1.53
N ARG A 9 -3.35 -16.99 -2.10
CA ARG A 9 -2.88 -15.71 -1.54
C ARG A 9 -3.42 -15.46 -0.12
N ARG A 10 -4.69 -15.72 0.14
CA ARG A 10 -5.29 -15.56 1.47
C ARG A 10 -4.73 -16.56 2.49
N ASP A 11 -4.53 -17.81 2.09
CA ASP A 11 -3.94 -18.85 2.94
C ASP A 11 -2.50 -18.45 3.32
N GLU A 12 -1.74 -17.89 2.38
CA GLU A 12 -0.38 -17.38 2.65
C GLU A 12 -0.38 -16.15 3.56
N LEU A 13 -1.34 -15.22 3.42
CA LEU A 13 -1.50 -14.10 4.36
C LEU A 13 -1.78 -14.59 5.78
N VAL A 14 -2.58 -15.65 5.93
CA VAL A 14 -2.87 -16.27 7.24
C VAL A 14 -1.61 -16.93 7.81
N ALA A 15 -0.85 -17.66 7.00
CA ALA A 15 0.41 -18.26 7.43
C ALA A 15 1.40 -17.19 7.91
N MET A 16 1.55 -16.10 7.14
CA MET A 16 2.42 -14.98 7.51
C MET A 16 1.92 -14.22 8.75
N TYR A 17 0.60 -14.13 8.96
CA TYR A 17 0.04 -13.58 10.21
C TYR A 17 0.56 -14.34 11.42
N HIS A 18 0.53 -15.68 11.41
CA HIS A 18 1.05 -16.52 12.50
C HIS A 18 2.57 -16.34 12.66
N GLU A 19 3.34 -16.32 11.56
CA GLU A 19 4.79 -16.07 11.60
C GLU A 19 5.13 -14.73 12.27
N VAL A 20 4.41 -13.66 11.92
CA VAL A 20 4.62 -12.33 12.50
C VAL A 20 4.29 -12.30 13.99
N HIS A 21 3.26 -13.03 14.44
CA HIS A 21 2.91 -13.11 15.86
C HIS A 21 3.98 -13.81 16.69
N GLU A 22 4.69 -14.76 16.14
CA GLU A 22 5.78 -15.50 16.80
C GLU A 22 7.17 -14.89 16.54
N CYS A 23 7.27 -13.89 15.66
CA CYS A 23 8.52 -13.32 15.20
C CYS A 23 9.41 -12.77 16.32
N ARG A 24 10.70 -13.11 16.28
CA ARG A 24 11.77 -12.64 17.18
C ARG A 24 13.02 -12.16 16.41
N LYS A 25 12.86 -11.75 15.14
CA LYS A 25 13.95 -11.35 14.24
C LYS A 25 14.67 -10.05 14.68
N CYS A 26 14.06 -9.27 15.56
CA CYS A 26 14.64 -8.05 16.14
C CYS A 26 14.22 -7.90 17.62
N PRO A 27 14.85 -7.01 18.40
CA PRO A 27 14.55 -6.82 19.83
C PRO A 27 13.09 -6.46 20.11
N LEU A 28 12.38 -5.81 19.17
CA LEU A 28 10.98 -5.41 19.36
C LEU A 28 10.05 -6.60 19.57
N GLY A 29 10.36 -7.75 19.01
CA GLY A 29 9.59 -8.97 19.19
C GLY A 29 9.52 -9.45 20.66
N SER A 30 10.47 -9.07 21.50
CA SER A 30 10.53 -9.46 22.92
C SER A 30 9.85 -8.47 23.86
N VAL A 31 9.58 -7.23 23.41
CA VAL A 31 9.05 -6.15 24.26
C VAL A 31 7.63 -5.70 23.89
N ARG A 32 7.12 -6.12 22.74
CA ARG A 32 5.74 -5.84 22.32
C ARG A 32 4.71 -6.56 23.17
N ALA A 33 3.51 -6.00 23.33
CA ALA A 33 2.37 -6.72 23.86
C ALA A 33 1.75 -7.63 22.76
N ASN A 34 1.52 -7.07 21.59
CA ASN A 34 1.00 -7.79 20.41
C ASN A 34 1.74 -7.38 19.15
N ALA A 35 1.85 -8.31 18.19
CA ALA A 35 2.22 -7.95 16.84
C ALA A 35 1.03 -7.30 16.11
N VAL A 36 1.32 -6.30 15.29
CA VAL A 36 0.32 -5.58 14.47
C VAL A 36 0.59 -5.89 13.00
N PHE A 37 -0.04 -6.94 12.51
CA PHE A 37 0.20 -7.46 11.16
C PHE A 37 -0.25 -6.51 10.05
N GLY A 38 -1.47 -6.04 10.16
CA GLY A 38 -2.22 -5.28 9.16
C GLY A 38 -3.69 -5.69 9.22
N MET A 39 -4.56 -4.92 8.57
CA MET A 39 -6.00 -5.19 8.53
C MET A 39 -6.64 -4.48 7.34
N GLY A 40 -7.68 -5.07 6.79
CA GLY A 40 -8.50 -4.50 5.73
C GLY A 40 -8.94 -5.55 4.72
N ASN A 41 -9.15 -5.11 3.48
CA ASN A 41 -9.48 -5.98 2.37
C ASN A 41 -8.18 -6.51 1.73
N ALA A 42 -8.02 -7.84 1.68
CA ALA A 42 -6.85 -8.48 1.08
C ALA A 42 -6.83 -8.40 -0.46
N ASP A 43 -7.94 -8.00 -1.08
CA ASP A 43 -8.07 -7.81 -2.53
C ASP A 43 -8.23 -6.29 -2.87
N ALA A 44 -7.72 -5.39 -2.00
CA ALA A 44 -7.87 -3.95 -2.20
C ALA A 44 -6.83 -3.39 -3.18
N ASP A 45 -7.26 -2.54 -4.11
CA ASP A 45 -6.35 -1.75 -4.96
C ASP A 45 -5.61 -0.65 -4.19
N LEU A 46 -6.07 -0.29 -2.99
CA LEU A 46 -5.52 0.76 -2.14
C LEU A 46 -4.87 0.19 -0.88
N MET A 47 -3.61 0.58 -0.64
CA MET A 47 -2.88 0.20 0.57
C MET A 47 -2.37 1.43 1.30
N PHE A 48 -2.55 1.47 2.64
CA PHE A 48 -1.92 2.47 3.49
C PHE A 48 -0.76 1.85 4.26
N VAL A 49 0.40 2.51 4.22
CA VAL A 49 1.61 2.07 4.93
C VAL A 49 2.08 3.18 5.86
N GLY A 50 1.96 2.94 7.17
CA GLY A 50 2.51 3.80 8.22
C GLY A 50 3.90 3.35 8.66
N GLU A 51 4.38 3.95 9.75
CA GLU A 51 5.72 3.72 10.30
C GLU A 51 5.76 2.51 11.23
N ALA A 52 5.08 2.59 12.37
CA ALA A 52 5.10 1.61 13.44
C ALA A 52 3.80 1.67 14.26
N PRO A 53 3.45 0.60 15.00
CA PRO A 53 2.34 0.62 15.93
C PRO A 53 2.58 1.60 17.09
N GLY A 54 1.53 2.31 17.49
CA GLY A 54 1.45 3.06 18.73
C GLY A 54 1.00 2.19 19.92
N ALA A 55 0.75 2.83 21.07
CA ALA A 55 0.38 2.13 22.31
C ALA A 55 -0.97 1.40 22.20
N GLU A 56 -1.97 2.01 21.58
CA GLU A 56 -3.29 1.38 21.39
C GLU A 56 -3.23 0.23 20.40
N GLU A 57 -2.44 0.38 19.33
CA GLU A 57 -2.24 -0.65 18.33
C GLU A 57 -1.53 -1.87 18.93
N ASP A 58 -0.48 -1.66 19.72
CA ASP A 58 0.24 -2.70 20.45
C ASP A 58 -0.66 -3.44 21.44
N ARG A 59 -1.53 -2.70 22.17
CA ARG A 59 -2.48 -3.28 23.12
C ARG A 59 -3.54 -4.16 22.44
N GLN A 60 -4.01 -3.76 21.22
CA GLN A 60 -5.13 -4.41 20.54
C GLN A 60 -4.69 -5.37 19.43
N GLY A 61 -3.43 -5.35 18.99
CA GLY A 61 -2.95 -6.12 17.84
C GLY A 61 -3.50 -5.66 16.49
N LYS A 62 -4.04 -4.44 16.41
CA LYS A 62 -4.71 -3.91 15.21
C LYS A 62 -4.09 -2.58 14.76
N PRO A 63 -3.89 -2.35 13.44
CA PRO A 63 -3.30 -1.12 12.96
C PRO A 63 -4.28 0.05 13.03
N PHE A 64 -3.76 1.24 13.34
CA PHE A 64 -4.51 2.49 13.28
C PHE A 64 -5.84 2.45 14.05
N VAL A 65 -5.81 2.11 15.34
CA VAL A 65 -6.98 2.11 16.25
C VAL A 65 -6.95 3.23 17.28
N GLY A 66 -5.81 3.89 17.45
CA GLY A 66 -5.65 5.08 18.29
C GLY A 66 -6.22 6.35 17.65
N ARG A 67 -5.89 7.52 18.21
CA ARG A 67 -6.38 8.83 17.71
C ARG A 67 -6.05 9.08 16.24
N ALA A 68 -4.84 8.74 15.81
CA ALA A 68 -4.42 8.87 14.41
C ALA A 68 -5.23 7.94 13.49
N GLY A 69 -5.57 6.75 13.96
CA GLY A 69 -6.40 5.80 13.22
C GLY A 69 -7.86 6.25 13.08
N LYS A 70 -8.43 6.86 14.12
CA LYS A 70 -9.78 7.46 14.04
C LYS A 70 -9.83 8.57 13.00
N LEU A 71 -8.81 9.43 12.97
CA LEU A 71 -8.71 10.46 11.94
C LEU A 71 -8.56 9.85 10.54
N LEU A 72 -7.82 8.75 10.39
CA LEU A 72 -7.73 8.03 9.11
C LEU A 72 -9.11 7.52 8.66
N ASP A 73 -9.92 7.00 9.59
CA ASP A 73 -11.29 6.55 9.28
C ASP A 73 -12.20 7.71 8.89
N GLU A 74 -12.10 8.87 9.58
CA GLU A 74 -12.83 10.09 9.24
C GLU A 74 -12.49 10.57 7.82
N LEU A 75 -11.19 10.63 7.49
CA LEU A 75 -10.71 11.04 6.17
C LEU A 75 -11.15 10.07 5.05
N LEU A 76 -11.16 8.77 5.31
CA LEU A 76 -11.69 7.79 4.37
C LEU A 76 -13.19 7.97 4.17
N ALA A 77 -13.96 8.19 5.24
CA ALA A 77 -15.40 8.43 5.16
C ALA A 77 -15.72 9.73 4.39
N GLU A 78 -14.95 10.80 4.55
CA GLU A 78 -15.09 12.07 3.81
C GLU A 78 -15.00 11.86 2.28
N ILE A 79 -14.26 10.84 1.82
CA ILE A 79 -14.12 10.49 0.40
C ILE A 79 -14.97 9.28 -0.04
N GLY A 80 -15.91 8.84 0.81
CA GLY A 80 -16.83 7.72 0.51
C GLY A 80 -16.19 6.34 0.58
N MET A 81 -15.03 6.21 1.20
CA MET A 81 -14.30 4.96 1.38
C MET A 81 -14.36 4.43 2.82
N GLU A 82 -14.17 3.12 2.98
CA GLU A 82 -14.11 2.43 4.27
C GLU A 82 -12.91 1.49 4.33
N ARG A 83 -12.16 1.50 5.46
CA ARG A 83 -10.93 0.69 5.62
C ARG A 83 -11.11 -0.80 5.35
N ARG A 84 -12.26 -1.38 5.74
CA ARG A 84 -12.48 -2.83 5.60
C ARG A 84 -12.90 -3.25 4.20
N ARG A 85 -13.50 -2.34 3.45
CA ARG A 85 -13.98 -2.59 2.09
C ARG A 85 -12.94 -2.21 1.04
N ASP A 86 -12.32 -1.04 1.21
CA ASP A 86 -11.61 -0.37 0.12
C ASP A 86 -10.09 -0.35 0.28
N ALA A 87 -9.56 -0.70 1.47
CA ALA A 87 -8.13 -0.57 1.72
C ALA A 87 -7.54 -1.73 2.53
N TRP A 88 -6.24 -1.96 2.36
CA TRP A 88 -5.39 -2.65 3.31
C TRP A 88 -4.55 -1.65 4.09
N ILE A 89 -4.48 -1.78 5.42
CA ILE A 89 -3.76 -0.84 6.28
C ILE A 89 -2.73 -1.59 7.10
N CYS A 90 -1.46 -1.16 7.02
CA CYS A 90 -0.38 -1.75 7.81
C CYS A 90 0.70 -0.71 8.13
N ASN A 91 1.77 -1.14 8.77
CA ASN A 91 2.97 -0.34 9.03
C ASN A 91 4.22 -1.05 8.49
N ILE A 92 5.34 -0.33 8.38
CA ILE A 92 6.66 -0.91 8.12
C ILE A 92 6.98 -1.90 9.24
N LEU A 93 7.02 -1.43 10.50
CA LEU A 93 7.24 -2.28 11.66
C LEU A 93 5.94 -2.94 12.10
N LYS A 94 6.02 -4.23 12.45
CA LYS A 94 4.88 -4.98 13.00
C LYS A 94 4.85 -4.98 14.54
N CYS A 95 5.85 -4.34 15.16
CA CYS A 95 6.00 -4.24 16.60
C CYS A 95 6.21 -2.78 17.01
N ARG A 96 5.71 -2.40 18.18
CA ARG A 96 5.85 -1.06 18.73
C ARG A 96 7.25 -0.82 19.28
N PRO A 97 7.98 0.23 18.85
CA PRO A 97 9.21 0.65 19.52
C PRO A 97 8.92 1.21 20.94
N PRO A 98 9.76 0.93 21.95
CA PRO A 98 9.61 1.46 23.30
C PRO A 98 9.47 2.99 23.31
N GLY A 99 8.48 3.52 24.04
CA GLY A 99 8.24 4.97 24.11
C GLY A 99 7.79 5.61 22.79
N ASN A 100 7.42 4.82 21.77
CA ASN A 100 7.15 5.28 20.39
C ASN A 100 8.34 6.06 19.79
N ARG A 101 9.58 5.64 20.09
CA ARG A 101 10.76 6.19 19.42
C ARG A 101 10.77 5.84 17.94
N ASP A 102 11.56 6.56 17.17
CA ASP A 102 11.79 6.25 15.78
C ASP A 102 12.33 4.82 15.60
N PRO A 103 11.94 4.14 14.49
CA PRO A 103 12.49 2.85 14.10
C PRO A 103 14.01 2.88 13.93
N GLN A 104 14.71 1.85 14.40
CA GLN A 104 16.12 1.68 14.10
C GLN A 104 16.30 1.01 12.73
N PRO A 105 17.42 1.28 12.00
CA PRO A 105 17.66 0.68 10.69
C PRO A 105 17.57 -0.84 10.69
N GLU A 106 18.15 -1.52 11.67
CA GLU A 106 18.11 -2.98 11.82
C GLU A 106 16.70 -3.51 12.10
N GLU A 107 15.83 -2.73 12.77
CA GLU A 107 14.43 -3.10 12.99
C GLU A 107 13.63 -3.02 11.68
N ILE A 108 13.90 -1.99 10.87
CA ILE A 108 13.31 -1.83 9.55
C ILE A 108 13.74 -2.99 8.65
N GLU A 109 15.05 -3.27 8.55
CA GLU A 109 15.56 -4.36 7.70
C GLU A 109 15.02 -5.74 8.10
N ALA A 110 14.90 -6.01 9.40
CA ALA A 110 14.33 -7.26 9.90
C ALA A 110 12.82 -7.39 9.60
N CYS A 111 12.09 -6.27 9.54
CA CYS A 111 10.63 -6.25 9.37
C CYS A 111 10.17 -6.01 7.92
N LYS A 112 11.00 -5.36 7.09
CA LYS A 112 10.75 -5.04 5.68
C LYS A 112 10.30 -6.24 4.83
N PRO A 113 10.87 -7.45 4.97
CA PRO A 113 10.41 -8.61 4.19
C PRO A 113 8.92 -8.92 4.36
N TYR A 114 8.37 -8.72 5.55
CA TYR A 114 6.92 -8.88 5.78
C TYR A 114 6.10 -7.85 5.02
N LEU A 115 6.51 -6.58 5.01
CA LEU A 115 5.84 -5.54 4.22
C LEU A 115 5.90 -5.85 2.73
N MET A 116 7.08 -6.19 2.21
CA MET A 116 7.24 -6.53 0.78
C MET A 116 6.36 -7.72 0.38
N ARG A 117 6.30 -8.76 1.24
CA ARG A 117 5.43 -9.91 0.97
C ARG A 117 3.95 -9.56 1.07
N GLN A 118 3.54 -8.66 1.97
CA GLN A 118 2.17 -8.14 1.98
C GLN A 118 1.83 -7.41 0.67
N VAL A 119 2.72 -6.58 0.15
CA VAL A 119 2.52 -5.92 -1.16
C VAL A 119 2.34 -6.95 -2.26
N GLN A 120 3.16 -8.00 -2.31
CA GLN A 120 3.04 -9.08 -3.31
C GLN A 120 1.74 -9.87 -3.22
N LEU A 121 1.18 -10.06 -2.01
CA LEU A 121 -0.03 -10.84 -1.80
C LEU A 121 -1.32 -10.03 -1.97
N ILE A 122 -1.27 -8.73 -1.65
CA ILE A 122 -2.39 -7.80 -1.81
C ILE A 122 -2.46 -7.28 -3.25
N GLU A 123 -1.31 -7.11 -3.91
CA GLU A 123 -1.18 -6.55 -5.27
C GLU A 123 -1.86 -5.18 -5.42
N PRO A 124 -1.60 -4.21 -4.50
CA PRO A 124 -2.25 -2.91 -4.55
C PRO A 124 -1.75 -2.11 -5.76
N ARG A 125 -2.64 -1.40 -6.43
CA ARG A 125 -2.29 -0.46 -7.52
C ARG A 125 -1.79 0.87 -6.97
N VAL A 126 -2.34 1.30 -5.82
CA VAL A 126 -1.98 2.55 -5.14
C VAL A 126 -1.51 2.26 -3.72
N ILE A 127 -0.33 2.77 -3.35
CA ILE A 127 0.18 2.72 -1.99
C ILE A 127 0.30 4.13 -1.42
N CYS A 128 -0.58 4.49 -0.49
CA CYS A 128 -0.51 5.72 0.29
C CYS A 128 0.49 5.54 1.43
N THR A 129 1.63 6.24 1.38
CA THR A 129 2.62 6.23 2.47
C THR A 129 2.29 7.33 3.49
N LEU A 130 2.21 6.98 4.78
CA LEU A 130 1.87 7.90 5.85
C LEU A 130 3.13 8.34 6.64
N GLY A 131 3.62 9.54 6.33
CA GLY A 131 4.77 10.15 7.01
C GLY A 131 6.11 9.82 6.36
N ASN A 132 7.20 10.31 6.98
CA ASN A 132 8.54 10.27 6.42
C ASN A 132 9.12 8.87 6.26
N PHE A 133 8.98 7.99 7.27
CA PHE A 133 9.63 6.67 7.26
C PHE A 133 9.08 5.79 6.14
N ALA A 134 7.76 5.67 6.02
CA ALA A 134 7.15 4.89 4.96
C ALA A 134 7.45 5.47 3.57
N THR A 135 7.40 6.80 3.44
CA THR A 135 7.73 7.48 2.18
C THR A 135 9.17 7.21 1.76
N LYS A 136 10.14 7.45 2.64
CA LYS A 136 11.57 7.23 2.32
C LYS A 136 11.88 5.77 2.00
N LEU A 137 11.32 4.85 2.76
CA LEU A 137 11.53 3.42 2.53
C LEU A 137 11.04 2.98 1.15
N LEU A 138 9.80 3.35 0.79
CA LEU A 138 9.17 2.87 -0.44
C LEU A 138 9.58 3.65 -1.69
N THR A 139 9.92 4.94 -1.55
CA THR A 139 10.45 5.74 -2.68
C THR A 139 11.94 5.52 -2.93
N GLY A 140 12.68 4.98 -1.95
CA GLY A 140 14.15 4.93 -1.98
C GLY A 140 14.82 6.31 -1.91
N SER A 141 14.08 7.37 -1.60
CA SER A 141 14.55 8.76 -1.58
C SER A 141 14.65 9.32 -0.17
N SER A 142 15.67 10.13 0.10
CA SER A 142 15.81 10.87 1.36
C SER A 142 14.93 12.11 1.44
N THR A 143 14.21 12.45 0.38
CA THR A 143 13.37 13.68 0.31
C THR A 143 12.27 13.64 1.38
N GLY A 144 12.15 14.73 2.13
CA GLY A 144 11.16 14.84 3.21
C GLY A 144 9.72 14.96 2.69
N ILE A 145 8.77 14.46 3.48
CA ILE A 145 7.35 14.39 3.15
C ILE A 145 6.73 15.72 2.73
N THR A 146 7.16 16.83 3.31
CA THR A 146 6.67 18.18 2.97
C THR A 146 6.88 18.58 1.52
N ARG A 147 7.87 17.99 0.84
CA ARG A 147 8.19 18.26 -0.57
C ARG A 147 7.48 17.34 -1.54
N VAL A 148 7.10 16.14 -1.09
CA VAL A 148 6.58 15.08 -1.98
C VAL A 148 5.13 14.73 -1.74
N ARG A 149 4.51 15.21 -0.63
CA ARG A 149 3.11 14.94 -0.31
C ARG A 149 2.15 15.33 -1.43
N GLY A 150 1.11 14.57 -1.60
CA GLY A 150 0.06 14.85 -2.58
C GLY A 150 0.51 14.73 -4.04
N ARG A 151 1.68 14.13 -4.31
CA ARG A 151 2.21 13.94 -5.67
C ARG A 151 2.36 12.45 -5.95
N PRO A 152 1.54 11.87 -6.85
CA PRO A 152 1.69 10.49 -7.26
C PRO A 152 3.05 10.25 -7.93
N GLN A 153 3.62 9.07 -7.71
CA GLN A 153 4.92 8.67 -8.22
C GLN A 153 4.86 7.20 -8.64
N GLU A 154 5.05 6.92 -9.93
CA GLU A 154 5.20 5.55 -10.42
C GLU A 154 6.49 4.94 -9.85
N ARG A 155 6.38 3.77 -9.27
CA ARG A 155 7.50 3.00 -8.68
C ARG A 155 7.27 1.51 -8.83
N GLU A 156 8.38 0.78 -8.72
CA GLU A 156 8.35 -0.65 -8.49
C GLU A 156 8.52 -0.94 -7.00
N VAL A 157 7.58 -1.66 -6.39
CA VAL A 157 7.64 -2.09 -5.00
C VAL A 157 7.42 -3.59 -4.95
N ALA A 158 8.37 -4.32 -4.38
CA ALA A 158 8.33 -5.78 -4.28
C ALA A 158 8.17 -6.51 -5.63
N GLY A 159 8.67 -5.93 -6.74
CA GLY A 159 8.56 -6.46 -8.10
C GLY A 159 7.25 -6.11 -8.81
N LEU A 160 6.40 -5.28 -8.20
CA LEU A 160 5.12 -4.85 -8.78
C LEU A 160 5.14 -3.36 -9.15
N PRO A 161 4.60 -2.97 -10.30
CA PRO A 161 4.38 -1.57 -10.63
C PRO A 161 3.26 -1.03 -9.72
N VAL A 162 3.51 0.09 -9.05
CA VAL A 162 2.55 0.73 -8.14
C VAL A 162 2.66 2.25 -8.23
N THR A 163 1.57 2.94 -8.02
CA THR A 163 1.57 4.39 -7.78
C THR A 163 1.73 4.65 -6.29
N LEU A 164 2.89 5.18 -5.89
CA LEU A 164 3.11 5.68 -4.53
C LEU A 164 2.49 7.07 -4.38
N TYR A 165 1.70 7.24 -3.33
CA TYR A 165 1.07 8.53 -3.00
C TYR A 165 1.45 8.96 -1.58
N PRO A 166 2.51 9.80 -1.44
CA PRO A 166 2.99 10.25 -0.14
C PRO A 166 2.03 11.22 0.54
N LEU A 167 1.73 10.97 1.82
CA LEU A 167 0.79 11.75 2.63
C LEU A 167 1.43 12.10 3.98
N PHE A 168 0.99 13.20 4.60
CA PHE A 168 1.32 13.42 6.00
C PHE A 168 0.77 12.28 6.87
N HIS A 169 1.49 11.98 7.95
CA HIS A 169 0.97 11.04 8.93
C HIS A 169 -0.21 11.68 9.70
N PRO A 170 -1.36 10.99 9.89
CA PRO A 170 -2.50 11.55 10.61
C PRO A 170 -2.18 12.08 12.01
N ALA A 171 -1.19 11.50 12.70
CA ALA A 171 -0.74 11.99 14.00
C ALA A 171 -0.18 13.43 13.97
N ALA A 172 0.38 13.88 12.86
CA ALA A 172 0.83 15.26 12.68
C ALA A 172 -0.37 16.22 12.50
N ALA A 173 -1.40 15.78 11.79
CA ALA A 173 -2.63 16.54 11.59
C ALA A 173 -3.42 16.78 12.89
N LEU A 174 -3.35 15.85 13.85
CA LEU A 174 -3.97 16.01 15.17
C LEU A 174 -3.41 17.20 16.00
N ARG A 175 -2.23 17.70 15.65
CA ARG A 175 -1.53 18.78 16.36
C ARG A 175 -1.55 20.09 15.60
N THR A 176 -1.80 20.07 14.30
CA THR A 176 -1.62 21.22 13.42
C THR A 176 -2.77 21.33 12.43
N PRO A 177 -3.71 22.27 12.62
CA PRO A 177 -4.87 22.44 11.71
C PRO A 177 -4.51 22.60 10.24
N ALA A 178 -3.42 23.33 9.94
CA ALA A 178 -2.96 23.50 8.56
C ALA A 178 -2.51 22.16 7.92
N VAL A 179 -1.94 21.24 8.71
CA VAL A 179 -1.58 19.89 8.23
C VAL A 179 -2.85 19.04 8.00
N LEU A 180 -3.88 19.21 8.84
CA LEU A 180 -5.17 18.54 8.65
C LEU A 180 -5.83 18.95 7.33
N GLU A 181 -5.85 20.24 7.06
CA GLU A 181 -6.43 20.77 5.80
C GLU A 181 -5.67 20.24 4.58
N GLN A 182 -4.35 20.27 4.63
CA GLN A 182 -3.53 19.69 3.56
C GLN A 182 -3.75 18.19 3.38
N LEU A 183 -3.94 17.47 4.48
CA LEU A 183 -4.21 16.02 4.44
C LEU A 183 -5.57 15.72 3.82
N ARG A 184 -6.62 16.53 4.11
CA ARG A 184 -7.93 16.44 3.46
C ARG A 184 -7.84 16.67 1.95
N GLN A 185 -7.10 17.70 1.54
CA GLN A 185 -6.87 17.99 0.13
C GLN A 185 -6.21 16.80 -0.59
N ASP A 186 -5.20 16.19 0.03
CA ASP A 186 -4.54 15.02 -0.53
C ASP A 186 -5.48 13.81 -0.59
N PHE A 187 -6.27 13.56 0.46
CA PHE A 187 -7.24 12.46 0.49
C PHE A 187 -8.29 12.59 -0.61
N ALA A 188 -8.75 13.80 -0.92
CA ALA A 188 -9.71 14.04 -1.99
C ALA A 188 -9.24 13.55 -3.38
N GLY A 189 -7.93 13.42 -3.60
CA GLY A 189 -7.35 12.88 -4.83
C GLY A 189 -7.34 11.34 -4.93
N ILE A 190 -7.49 10.62 -3.80
CA ILE A 190 -7.35 9.15 -3.76
C ILE A 190 -8.38 8.42 -4.65
N PRO A 191 -9.70 8.76 -4.61
CA PRO A 191 -10.68 8.04 -5.42
C PRO A 191 -10.40 8.10 -6.92
N GLU A 192 -9.95 9.26 -7.41
CA GLU A 192 -9.61 9.43 -8.82
C GLU A 192 -8.35 8.65 -9.18
N LEU A 193 -7.33 8.69 -8.31
CA LEU A 193 -6.09 7.95 -8.50
C LEU A 193 -6.35 6.44 -8.60
N VAL A 194 -7.12 5.85 -7.66
CA VAL A 194 -7.48 4.43 -7.70
C VAL A 194 -8.28 4.07 -8.94
N ARG A 195 -9.19 4.95 -9.40
CA ARG A 195 -9.98 4.72 -10.61
C ARG A 195 -9.12 4.73 -11.87
N ARG A 196 -8.20 5.67 -11.99
CA ARG A 196 -7.26 5.76 -13.12
C ARG A 196 -6.42 4.49 -13.24
N GLU A 197 -5.81 4.04 -12.16
CA GLU A 197 -4.98 2.83 -12.14
C GLU A 197 -5.77 1.56 -12.49
N ARG A 198 -7.08 1.51 -12.15
CA ARG A 198 -7.95 0.41 -12.60
C ARG A 198 -8.14 0.41 -14.10
N HIS A 199 -8.46 1.57 -14.70
CA HIS A 199 -8.68 1.67 -16.15
C HIS A 199 -7.44 1.30 -16.94
N GLU A 200 -6.27 1.82 -16.56
CA GLU A 200 -5.00 1.54 -17.24
C GLU A 200 -4.62 0.05 -17.21
N ALA A 201 -4.98 -0.67 -16.12
CA ALA A 201 -4.69 -2.10 -16.03
C ALA A 201 -5.74 -2.98 -16.71
N ASP A 202 -6.97 -2.51 -16.88
CA ASP A 202 -8.06 -3.24 -17.53
C ASP A 202 -8.13 -2.98 -19.05
N GLU A 203 -7.43 -1.96 -19.58
CA GLU A 203 -7.26 -1.78 -21.01
C GLU A 203 -6.26 -2.81 -21.56
N PRO A 204 -6.67 -3.66 -22.54
CA PRO A 204 -5.72 -4.55 -23.20
C PRO A 204 -4.65 -3.71 -23.90
N ASP A 205 -3.39 -4.11 -23.75
CA ASP A 205 -2.25 -3.49 -24.44
C ASP A 205 -2.41 -3.56 -25.97
N LEU A 206 -3.10 -2.58 -26.55
CA LEU A 206 -3.33 -2.45 -27.99
C LEU A 206 -2.03 -2.20 -28.76
N ALA A 207 -0.90 -1.98 -28.10
CA ALA A 207 0.39 -1.79 -28.71
C ALA A 207 1.00 -3.10 -29.26
N MET A 208 0.46 -4.27 -28.84
CA MET A 208 0.87 -5.58 -29.35
C MET A 208 -0.10 -6.15 -30.40
N ALA A 209 -1.16 -5.45 -30.77
CA ALA A 209 -1.94 -5.79 -31.97
C ALA A 209 -1.09 -5.45 -33.20
N GLY A 210 -0.47 -6.49 -33.74
CA GLY A 210 0.44 -6.38 -34.86
C GLY A 210 -0.10 -5.51 -36.01
N THR A 211 0.75 -4.65 -36.52
CA THR A 211 0.56 -4.02 -37.85
C THR A 211 -0.01 -5.07 -38.81
N PRO A 212 -1.17 -4.82 -39.44
CA PRO A 212 -1.68 -5.73 -40.44
C PRO A 212 -0.59 -5.89 -41.52
N GLY A 213 -0.18 -7.11 -41.72
CA GLY A 213 0.76 -7.46 -42.80
C GLY A 213 0.25 -6.91 -44.14
N PRO A 214 1.14 -6.65 -45.09
CA PRO A 214 0.73 -6.15 -46.41
C PRO A 214 -0.32 -7.09 -46.98
N PRO A 215 -1.35 -6.54 -47.67
CA PRO A 215 -2.43 -7.35 -48.24
C PRO A 215 -1.85 -8.42 -49.19
N ASP A 216 -2.33 -9.63 -49.03
CA ASP A 216 -1.98 -10.76 -49.93
C ASP A 216 -2.52 -10.47 -51.33
N LEU A 217 -1.63 -10.11 -52.25
CA LEU A 217 -1.92 -9.80 -53.65
C LEU A 217 -2.12 -11.06 -54.51
N SER A 218 -2.14 -12.28 -53.97
CA SER A 218 -2.28 -13.54 -54.71
C SER A 218 -3.69 -13.82 -55.25
N GLN A 219 -4.68 -12.96 -54.95
CA GLN A 219 -6.08 -13.10 -55.39
C GLN A 219 -6.54 -12.00 -56.38
N LEU A 220 -5.64 -11.32 -57.04
CA LEU A 220 -6.02 -10.49 -58.17
C LEU A 220 -6.10 -11.36 -59.44
N ASP A 221 -7.32 -11.79 -59.77
CA ASP A 221 -7.65 -12.42 -61.06
C ASP A 221 -7.40 -11.41 -62.19
N LEU A 222 -6.26 -11.59 -62.91
CA LEU A 222 -5.83 -10.73 -64.03
C LEU A 222 -6.35 -11.18 -65.37
N PHE A 223 -7.34 -12.07 -65.44
CA PHE A 223 -7.93 -12.52 -66.72
C PHE A 223 -9.46 -12.65 -66.61
N ALA A 224 -10.16 -11.53 -66.75
CA ALA A 224 -11.53 -11.47 -67.24
C ALA A 224 -11.58 -10.38 -68.30
N GLY A 225 -11.32 -10.80 -69.54
CA GLY A 225 -11.54 -10.04 -70.80
C GLY A 225 -12.67 -10.64 -71.58
#